data_35ea799f38ac58942a7331a70be43bd4
#
_entry.id   35ea799f38ac58942a7331a70be43bd4
#
_cell.length_a   1.000
_cell.length_b   1.000
_cell.length_c   1.000
_cell.angle_alpha   90.00
_cell.angle_beta   90.00
_cell.angle_gamma   90.00
#
_symmetry.space_group_name_H-M   'P 1'
#
loop_
_entity.id
_entity.type
_entity.pdbx_description
1 polymer ?
#
loop_
_entity_poly.entity_id
_entity_poly.type
_entity_poly.pdbx_seq_one_letter_code
_entity_poly.pdbx_strand_id
1 'polypeptide(L)'
;GEGVEDIRDTMKQIVALAPDDITLHSLALKRGSRLKMNLHEYELPDDDTCREMFGVAMDYVKQAGLKPYYLYRQGYMRGQMENVGCSRPGAESMYNIQIMEEHQTILGIGGAATSKVVDFRENRLKSAFNAKDLLTYERDIDIYVDKRRALVEETYGKPVREA
;
A
#
# COMPACT_ATOMS: atom_id res chain seq x y z
N GLY A 1 -16.08 -9.68 15.07
CA GLY A 1 -15.06 -8.64 14.94
C GLY A 1 -13.89 -8.90 15.86
N GLU A 2 -12.75 -8.32 15.53
CA GLU A 2 -11.58 -8.33 16.40
C GLU A 2 -11.68 -7.19 17.42
N GLY A 3 -11.07 -7.38 18.59
CA GLY A 3 -11.00 -6.41 19.66
C GLY A 3 -9.59 -6.17 20.16
N VAL A 4 -9.46 -5.44 21.27
CA VAL A 4 -8.17 -5.04 21.83
C VAL A 4 -7.32 -6.24 22.26
N GLU A 5 -7.93 -7.30 22.76
CA GLU A 5 -7.18 -8.51 23.16
C GLU A 5 -6.65 -9.29 21.96
N ASP A 6 -7.38 -9.30 20.83
CA ASP A 6 -6.92 -9.95 19.61
C ASP A 6 -5.66 -9.26 19.06
N ILE A 7 -5.65 -7.91 19.05
CA ILE A 7 -4.46 -7.17 18.62
C ILE A 7 -3.28 -7.34 19.57
N ARG A 8 -3.53 -7.47 20.90
CA ARG A 8 -2.48 -7.76 21.86
C ARG A 8 -1.81 -9.10 21.58
N ASP A 9 -2.60 -10.15 21.36
CA ASP A 9 -2.08 -11.47 21.05
C ASP A 9 -1.32 -11.47 19.71
N THR A 10 -1.91 -10.87 18.68
CA THR A 10 -1.27 -10.68 17.37
C THR A 10 0.08 -10.00 17.49
N MET A 11 0.15 -8.88 18.21
CA MET A 11 1.40 -8.12 18.33
C MET A 11 2.45 -8.84 19.16
N LYS A 12 2.07 -9.58 20.20
CA LYS A 12 3.01 -10.46 20.93
C LYS A 12 3.68 -11.48 20.01
N GLN A 13 2.89 -12.14 19.15
CA GLN A 13 3.40 -13.12 18.22
C GLN A 13 4.31 -12.50 17.16
N ILE A 14 3.89 -11.36 16.57
CA ILE A 14 4.67 -10.65 15.55
C ILE A 14 6.01 -10.17 16.12
N VAL A 15 6.00 -9.52 17.27
CA VAL A 15 7.24 -9.00 17.90
C VAL A 15 8.19 -10.13 18.28
N ALA A 16 7.67 -11.31 18.68
CA ALA A 16 8.48 -12.49 18.98
C ALA A 16 9.27 -13.00 17.75
N LEU A 17 8.81 -12.71 16.54
CA LEU A 17 9.54 -13.02 15.29
C LEU A 17 10.71 -12.06 15.04
N ALA A 18 10.83 -11.00 15.82
CA ALA A 18 11.87 -9.96 15.72
C ALA A 18 12.01 -9.36 14.29
N PRO A 19 10.92 -8.93 13.63
CA PRO A 19 11.00 -8.38 12.28
C PRO A 19 11.76 -7.06 12.26
N ASP A 20 12.34 -6.71 11.12
CA ASP A 20 12.99 -5.41 10.92
C ASP A 20 12.01 -4.30 10.54
N ASP A 21 10.87 -4.65 9.97
CA ASP A 21 9.82 -3.72 9.52
C ASP A 21 8.43 -4.27 9.85
N ILE A 22 7.54 -3.41 10.32
CA ILE A 22 6.12 -3.70 10.57
C ILE A 22 5.29 -2.57 10.00
N THR A 23 4.32 -2.90 9.17
CA THR A 23 3.32 -1.91 8.75
C THR A 23 1.97 -2.20 9.41
N LEU A 24 1.44 -1.23 10.13
CA LEU A 24 0.09 -1.26 10.68
C LEU A 24 -0.89 -0.73 9.64
N HIS A 25 -1.81 -1.58 9.21
CA HIS A 25 -2.87 -1.23 8.28
C HIS A 25 -4.23 -1.20 8.99
N SER A 26 -4.88 -0.04 8.94
CA SER A 26 -6.26 0.08 9.38
C SER A 26 -7.23 -0.34 8.28
N LEU A 27 -8.34 -0.98 8.66
CA LEU A 27 -9.33 -1.47 7.71
C LEU A 27 -9.93 -0.34 6.86
N ALA A 28 -9.77 -0.42 5.55
CA ALA A 28 -10.40 0.47 4.59
C ALA A 28 -11.55 -0.25 3.87
N LEU A 29 -12.78 0.26 4.00
CA LEU A 29 -13.97 -0.30 3.38
C LEU A 29 -14.04 0.07 1.90
N LYS A 30 -13.41 -0.70 1.04
CA LYS A 30 -13.34 -0.45 -0.40
C LYS A 30 -14.68 -0.78 -1.08
N ARG A 31 -15.13 0.07 -2.00
CA ARG A 31 -16.45 0.02 -2.66
C ARG A 31 -16.79 -1.34 -3.27
N GLY A 32 -15.85 -2.05 -3.86
CA GLY A 32 -16.07 -3.36 -4.49
C GLY A 32 -15.76 -4.57 -3.61
N SER A 33 -15.46 -4.39 -2.32
CA SER A 33 -15.17 -5.51 -1.43
C SER A 33 -16.45 -6.23 -0.96
N ARG A 34 -16.39 -7.55 -0.80
CA ARG A 34 -17.49 -8.35 -0.25
C ARG A 34 -17.90 -7.84 1.12
N LEU A 35 -16.94 -7.47 1.96
CA LEU A 35 -17.20 -6.89 3.27
C LEU A 35 -18.05 -5.61 3.18
N LYS A 36 -17.74 -4.71 2.24
CA LYS A 36 -18.52 -3.48 2.07
C LYS A 36 -19.92 -3.74 1.52
N MET A 37 -20.08 -4.73 0.62
CA MET A 37 -21.38 -5.09 0.05
C MET A 37 -22.30 -5.78 1.07
N ASN A 38 -21.72 -6.57 1.97
CA ASN A 38 -22.45 -7.34 2.98
C ASN A 38 -22.23 -6.81 4.40
N LEU A 39 -22.04 -5.50 4.55
CA LEU A 39 -21.68 -4.89 5.84
C LEU A 39 -22.68 -5.20 6.96
N HIS A 40 -23.95 -5.45 6.61
CA HIS A 40 -25.00 -5.81 7.55
C HIS A 40 -24.84 -7.22 8.15
N GLU A 41 -23.99 -8.07 7.56
CA GLU A 41 -23.68 -9.42 8.07
C GLU A 41 -22.49 -9.43 9.05
N TYR A 42 -21.81 -8.29 9.21
CA TYR A 42 -20.58 -8.19 9.99
C TYR A 42 -20.71 -7.16 11.10
N GLU A 43 -20.31 -7.56 12.29
CA GLU A 43 -20.10 -6.65 13.40
C GLU A 43 -18.65 -6.15 13.37
N LEU A 44 -18.47 -4.90 12.98
CA LEU A 44 -17.15 -4.27 12.98
C LEU A 44 -16.96 -3.46 14.26
N PRO A 45 -15.73 -3.39 14.79
CA PRO A 45 -15.43 -2.55 15.93
C PRO A 45 -15.76 -1.09 15.62
N ASP A 46 -16.20 -0.36 16.62
CA ASP A 46 -16.43 1.08 16.50
C ASP A 46 -15.11 1.86 16.35
N ASP A 47 -15.21 3.15 16.09
CA ASP A 47 -14.04 3.99 15.83
C ASP A 47 -13.16 4.19 17.07
N ASP A 48 -13.73 4.14 18.28
CA ASP A 48 -12.96 4.25 19.53
C ASP A 48 -12.17 2.97 19.77
N THR A 49 -12.80 1.81 19.62
CA THR A 49 -12.13 0.51 19.69
C THR A 49 -11.01 0.40 18.64
N CYS A 50 -11.25 0.86 17.41
CA CYS A 50 -10.21 0.89 16.38
C CYS A 50 -9.00 1.74 16.77
N ARG A 51 -9.25 2.92 17.38
CA ARG A 51 -8.18 3.79 17.86
C ARG A 51 -7.40 3.16 19.03
N GLU A 52 -8.09 2.50 19.95
CA GLU A 52 -7.46 1.79 21.07
C GLU A 52 -6.59 0.63 20.56
N MET A 53 -7.11 -0.20 19.64
CA MET A 53 -6.36 -1.29 19.00
C MET A 53 -5.10 -0.78 18.33
N PHE A 54 -5.19 0.32 17.59
CA PHE A 54 -4.05 0.94 16.91
C PHE A 54 -3.02 1.47 17.94
N GLY A 55 -3.46 2.12 19.00
CA GLY A 55 -2.60 2.57 20.09
C GLY A 55 -1.81 1.43 20.73
N VAL A 56 -2.50 0.33 21.03
CA VAL A 56 -1.87 -0.89 21.56
C VAL A 56 -0.83 -1.43 20.59
N ALA A 57 -1.14 -1.53 19.30
CA ALA A 57 -0.20 -2.00 18.29
C ALA A 57 1.05 -1.10 18.20
N MET A 58 0.87 0.22 18.22
CA MET A 58 1.97 1.19 18.21
C MET A 58 2.86 1.09 19.45
N ASP A 59 2.30 0.78 20.63
CA ASP A 59 3.08 0.57 21.85
C ASP A 59 4.00 -0.65 21.73
N TYR A 60 3.51 -1.76 21.18
CA TYR A 60 4.33 -2.94 20.88
C TYR A 60 5.45 -2.64 19.89
N VAL A 61 5.14 -1.94 18.81
CA VAL A 61 6.11 -1.49 17.80
C VAL A 61 7.22 -0.64 18.44
N LYS A 62 6.84 0.31 19.26
CA LYS A 62 7.77 1.20 20.00
C LYS A 62 8.64 0.42 20.98
N GLN A 63 8.06 -0.52 21.75
CA GLN A 63 8.80 -1.37 22.69
C GLN A 63 9.78 -2.29 21.96
N ALA A 64 9.47 -2.72 20.74
CA ALA A 64 10.38 -3.49 19.87
C ALA A 64 11.51 -2.63 19.26
N GLY A 65 11.56 -1.33 19.53
CA GLY A 65 12.58 -0.41 19.03
C GLY A 65 12.41 0.03 17.58
N LEU A 66 11.24 -0.23 17.01
CA LEU A 66 10.90 0.21 15.65
C LEU A 66 10.41 1.68 15.68
N LYS A 67 10.72 2.41 14.61
CA LYS A 67 10.35 3.83 14.46
C LYS A 67 9.52 4.05 13.21
N PRO A 68 8.48 4.90 13.26
CA PRO A 68 7.75 5.28 12.06
C PRO A 68 8.69 5.92 11.03
N TYR A 69 8.54 5.53 9.75
CA TYR A 69 9.31 6.12 8.65
C TYR A 69 8.45 6.52 7.45
N TYR A 70 7.23 5.98 7.34
CA TYR A 70 6.23 6.50 6.42
C TYR A 70 4.82 6.34 6.97
N LEU A 71 3.92 7.15 6.45
CA LEU A 71 2.49 7.03 6.71
C LEU A 71 1.71 7.40 5.44
N TYR A 72 0.57 6.75 5.24
CA TYR A 72 -0.36 7.18 4.21
C TYR A 72 -1.81 6.88 4.59
N ARG A 73 -2.72 7.69 4.07
CA ARG A 73 -4.15 7.58 4.36
C ARG A 73 -4.92 7.12 3.13
N GLN A 74 -5.76 6.11 3.30
CA GLN A 74 -6.75 5.70 2.31
C GLN A 74 -8.12 6.31 2.64
N GLY A 75 -8.97 6.49 1.61
CA GLY A 75 -10.37 6.86 1.86
C GLY A 75 -11.14 5.75 2.57
N TYR A 76 -12.12 6.13 3.39
CA TYR A 76 -13.03 5.24 4.10
C TYR A 76 -12.37 4.28 5.11
N MET A 77 -11.31 4.72 5.76
CA MET A 77 -10.69 3.97 6.85
C MET A 77 -11.51 4.08 8.13
N ARG A 78 -11.67 2.94 8.83
CA ARG A 78 -12.30 2.91 10.16
C ARG A 78 -11.43 3.65 11.17
N GLY A 79 -12.08 4.33 12.14
CA GLY A 79 -11.40 5.13 13.14
C GLY A 79 -10.69 6.38 12.60
N GLN A 80 -10.82 6.69 11.30
CA GLN A 80 -10.09 7.76 10.61
C GLN A 80 -8.57 7.66 10.76
N MET A 81 -8.07 6.45 10.91
CA MET A 81 -6.66 6.14 11.12
C MET A 81 -5.85 6.21 9.81
N GLU A 82 -4.55 6.11 9.95
CA GLU A 82 -3.59 6.05 8.86
C GLU A 82 -2.89 4.68 8.84
N ASN A 83 -2.32 4.31 7.69
CA ASN A 83 -1.37 3.20 7.63
C ASN A 83 0.01 3.74 8.00
N VAL A 84 0.69 3.09 8.91
CA VAL A 84 2.00 3.52 9.40
C VAL A 84 3.01 2.39 9.26
N GLY A 85 4.07 2.64 8.49
CA GLY A 85 5.22 1.75 8.41
C GLY A 85 6.27 2.12 9.44
N CYS A 86 6.72 1.14 10.20
CA CYS A 86 7.71 1.30 11.26
C CYS A 86 8.86 0.32 11.05
N SER A 87 10.10 0.80 11.13
CA SER A 87 11.29 -0.01 10.89
C SER A 87 12.36 0.22 11.95
N ARG A 88 13.28 -0.73 12.07
CA ARG A 88 14.55 -0.48 12.76
C ARG A 88 15.32 0.59 11.99
N PRO A 89 15.99 1.51 12.68
CA PRO A 89 16.85 2.50 12.01
C PRO A 89 17.89 1.82 11.11
N GLY A 90 17.90 2.19 9.82
CA GLY A 90 18.77 1.62 8.80
C GLY A 90 18.26 0.37 8.09
N ALA A 91 17.05 -0.10 8.45
CA ALA A 91 16.39 -1.22 7.78
C ALA A 91 15.08 -0.80 7.07
N GLU A 92 14.89 0.51 6.87
CA GLU A 92 13.72 1.05 6.18
C GLU A 92 13.63 0.51 4.75
N SER A 93 12.43 0.06 4.35
CA SER A 93 12.20 -0.42 3.00
C SER A 93 12.34 0.71 1.99
N MET A 94 13.38 0.67 1.18
CA MET A 94 13.61 1.63 0.09
C MET A 94 12.43 1.67 -0.89
N TYR A 95 11.80 0.52 -1.16
CA TYR A 95 10.60 0.46 -2.00
C TYR A 95 9.46 1.29 -1.41
N ASN A 96 9.20 1.17 -0.10
CA ASN A 96 8.13 1.92 0.56
C ASN A 96 8.40 3.43 0.51
N ILE A 97 9.65 3.85 0.76
CA ILE A 97 10.06 5.25 0.66
C ILE A 97 9.82 5.77 -0.75
N GLN A 98 10.32 5.10 -1.77
CA GLN A 98 10.23 5.54 -3.16
C GLN A 98 8.78 5.61 -3.66
N ILE A 99 7.92 4.69 -3.21
CA ILE A 99 6.51 4.67 -3.62
C ILE A 99 5.71 5.79 -2.95
N MET A 100 6.04 6.14 -1.70
CA MET A 100 5.37 7.20 -0.95
C MET A 100 5.79 8.59 -1.40
N GLU A 101 7.07 8.77 -1.68
CA GLU A 101 7.62 10.06 -2.12
C GLU A 101 7.38 10.35 -3.60
N GLU A 102 7.01 9.34 -4.39
CA GLU A 102 6.76 9.45 -5.84
C GLU A 102 7.94 10.05 -6.62
N HIS A 103 9.17 9.82 -6.12
CA HIS A 103 10.41 10.34 -6.74
C HIS A 103 11.01 9.40 -7.77
N GLN A 104 10.45 8.21 -7.96
CA GLN A 104 10.94 7.21 -8.90
C GLN A 104 9.82 6.69 -9.79
N THR A 105 10.13 6.51 -11.08
CA THR A 105 9.26 5.77 -11.99
C THR A 105 9.17 4.31 -11.56
N ILE A 106 7.95 3.83 -11.43
CA ILE A 106 7.63 2.44 -11.07
C ILE A 106 6.78 1.83 -12.17
N LEU A 107 7.26 0.75 -12.77
CA LEU A 107 6.51 -0.02 -13.77
C LEU A 107 5.83 -1.22 -13.10
N GLY A 108 4.51 -1.17 -12.99
CA GLY A 108 3.69 -2.22 -12.41
C GLY A 108 3.45 -3.36 -13.41
N ILE A 109 3.63 -4.61 -12.98
CA ILE A 109 3.42 -5.82 -13.79
C ILE A 109 2.32 -6.65 -13.12
N GLY A 110 1.45 -7.26 -13.94
CA GLY A 110 0.36 -8.12 -13.47
C GLY A 110 -1.01 -7.45 -13.48
N GLY A 111 -2.05 -8.26 -13.25
CA GLY A 111 -3.43 -7.77 -13.11
C GLY A 111 -3.56 -6.77 -11.96
N ALA A 112 -4.40 -5.76 -12.13
CA ALA A 112 -4.63 -4.65 -11.19
C ALA A 112 -3.40 -3.77 -10.90
N ALA A 113 -2.22 -4.03 -11.48
CA ALA A 113 -1.03 -3.22 -11.25
C ALA A 113 -1.17 -1.81 -11.83
N THR A 114 -0.53 -0.85 -11.17
CA THR A 114 -0.43 0.53 -11.61
C THR A 114 1.02 0.86 -11.91
N SER A 115 1.29 1.42 -13.10
CA SER A 115 2.56 2.06 -13.39
C SER A 115 2.45 3.55 -13.11
N LYS A 116 3.49 4.11 -12.50
CA LYS A 116 3.63 5.55 -12.23
C LYS A 116 4.93 6.02 -12.88
N VAL A 117 4.83 6.94 -13.82
CA VAL A 117 5.99 7.53 -14.51
C VAL A 117 6.15 8.97 -14.04
N VAL A 118 7.31 9.26 -13.47
CA VAL A 118 7.64 10.59 -12.95
C VAL A 118 8.26 11.43 -14.07
N ASP A 119 7.59 12.52 -14.42
CA ASP A 119 8.12 13.51 -15.34
C ASP A 119 8.76 14.66 -14.55
N PHE A 120 10.07 14.60 -14.36
CA PHE A 120 10.82 15.61 -13.60
C PHE A 120 10.88 16.97 -14.31
N ARG A 121 10.66 17.01 -15.62
CA ARG A 121 10.71 18.28 -16.39
C ARG A 121 9.44 19.10 -16.16
N GLU A 122 8.31 18.41 -16.12
CA GLU A 122 7.00 19.02 -15.94
C GLU A 122 6.52 18.97 -14.48
N ASN A 123 7.28 18.34 -13.59
CA ASN A 123 6.89 18.04 -12.20
C ASN A 123 5.51 17.36 -12.13
N ARG A 124 5.33 16.33 -12.93
CA ARG A 124 4.06 15.61 -13.07
C ARG A 124 4.25 14.10 -12.88
N LEU A 125 3.21 13.49 -12.33
CA LEU A 125 3.07 12.04 -12.26
C LEU A 125 2.04 11.59 -13.30
N LYS A 126 2.46 10.70 -14.19
CA LYS A 126 1.58 10.05 -15.18
C LYS A 126 1.36 8.60 -14.77
N SER A 127 0.14 8.10 -14.92
CA SER A 127 -0.21 6.73 -14.49
C SER A 127 -0.82 5.91 -15.62
N ALA A 128 -0.48 4.62 -15.65
CA ALA A 128 -1.12 3.62 -16.49
C ALA A 128 -1.61 2.46 -15.62
N PHE A 129 -2.84 2.02 -15.86
CA PHE A 129 -3.51 0.99 -15.07
C PHE A 129 -3.73 -0.26 -15.90
N ASN A 130 -3.50 -1.42 -15.32
CA ASN A 130 -3.92 -2.71 -15.86
C ASN A 130 -5.36 -3.04 -15.42
N ALA A 131 -6.02 -3.93 -16.16
CA ALA A 131 -7.32 -4.44 -15.73
C ALA A 131 -7.21 -5.12 -14.37
N LYS A 132 -8.25 -4.97 -13.57
CA LYS A 132 -8.37 -5.66 -12.25
C LYS A 132 -8.83 -7.09 -12.41
N ASP A 133 -9.62 -7.36 -13.44
CA ASP A 133 -10.09 -8.68 -13.78
C ASP A 133 -8.99 -9.46 -14.54
N LEU A 134 -8.71 -10.68 -14.09
CA LEU A 134 -7.63 -11.50 -14.59
C LEU A 134 -7.82 -11.88 -16.07
N LEU A 135 -9.03 -12.31 -16.43
CA LEU A 135 -9.32 -12.73 -17.81
C LEU A 135 -9.19 -11.56 -18.80
N THR A 136 -9.64 -10.38 -18.40
CA THR A 136 -9.46 -9.15 -19.18
C THR A 136 -7.99 -8.78 -19.30
N TYR A 137 -7.22 -8.92 -18.21
CA TYR A 137 -5.79 -8.64 -18.24
C TYR A 137 -5.03 -9.59 -19.17
N GLU A 138 -5.30 -10.89 -19.08
CA GLU A 138 -4.64 -11.90 -19.93
C GLU A 138 -5.00 -11.72 -21.40
N ARG A 139 -6.28 -11.47 -21.71
CA ARG A 139 -6.74 -11.25 -23.09
C ARG A 139 -6.09 -10.03 -23.74
N ASP A 140 -5.95 -8.95 -22.99
CA ASP A 140 -5.57 -7.62 -23.50
C ASP A 140 -4.14 -7.23 -23.06
N ILE A 141 -3.27 -8.19 -22.74
CA ILE A 141 -1.93 -7.95 -22.19
C ILE A 141 -1.08 -7.02 -23.05
N ASP A 142 -1.14 -7.18 -24.38
CA ASP A 142 -0.37 -6.36 -25.32
C ASP A 142 -0.81 -4.89 -25.27
N ILE A 143 -2.11 -4.63 -25.11
CA ILE A 143 -2.64 -3.27 -24.94
C ILE A 143 -2.04 -2.60 -23.69
N TYR A 144 -1.91 -3.34 -22.59
CA TYR A 144 -1.33 -2.79 -21.35
C TYR A 144 0.18 -2.60 -21.44
N VAL A 145 0.88 -3.46 -22.18
CA VAL A 145 2.31 -3.31 -22.47
C VAL A 145 2.54 -2.07 -23.33
N ASP A 146 1.77 -1.90 -24.40
CA ASP A 146 1.91 -0.77 -25.32
C ASP A 146 1.56 0.57 -24.66
N LYS A 147 0.53 0.61 -23.81
CA LYS A 147 0.21 1.80 -23.01
C LYS A 147 1.38 2.22 -22.11
N ARG A 148 2.05 1.27 -21.45
CA ARG A 148 3.22 1.57 -20.62
C ARG A 148 4.41 2.03 -21.45
N ARG A 149 4.67 1.35 -22.56
CA ARG A 149 5.73 1.74 -23.50
C ARG A 149 5.52 3.16 -23.99
N ALA A 150 4.34 3.49 -24.47
CA ALA A 150 3.99 4.83 -24.93
C ALA A 150 4.17 5.88 -23.83
N LEU A 151 3.77 5.58 -22.59
CA LEU A 151 3.92 6.48 -21.46
C LEU A 151 5.39 6.77 -21.12
N VAL A 152 6.26 5.75 -21.16
CA VAL A 152 7.69 5.89 -20.94
C VAL A 152 8.34 6.67 -22.08
N GLU A 153 8.01 6.32 -23.35
CA GLU A 153 8.53 7.01 -24.54
C GLU A 153 8.10 8.47 -24.60
N GLU A 154 6.87 8.78 -24.23
CA GLU A 154 6.38 10.17 -24.16
C GLU A 154 7.17 10.98 -23.12
N THR A 155 7.51 10.36 -21.97
CA THR A 155 8.15 11.06 -20.86
C THR A 155 9.66 11.17 -21.04
N TYR A 156 10.33 10.10 -21.49
CA TYR A 156 11.80 10.02 -21.52
C TYR A 156 12.38 9.96 -22.94
N GLY A 157 11.55 9.90 -23.95
CA GLY A 157 11.96 9.68 -25.33
C GLY A 157 12.13 8.19 -25.66
N LYS A 158 12.37 7.90 -26.93
CA LYS A 158 12.57 6.51 -27.38
C LYS A 158 13.84 5.95 -26.75
N PRO A 159 13.79 4.70 -26.23
CA PRO A 159 15.01 4.05 -25.77
C PRO A 159 16.00 3.97 -26.93
N VAL A 160 17.26 4.30 -26.65
CA VAL A 160 18.36 4.10 -27.60
C VAL A 160 18.41 2.59 -27.87
N ARG A 161 18.04 2.16 -29.08
CA ARG A 161 18.29 0.79 -29.51
C ARG A 161 19.81 0.69 -29.69
N GLU A 162 20.47 0.01 -28.76
CA GLU A 162 21.82 -0.45 -29.04
C GLU A 162 21.76 -1.38 -30.27
N ALA A 163 22.57 -1.03 -31.27
CA ALA A 163 22.69 -1.75 -32.54
C ALA A 163 23.48 -3.06 -32.36
#